data_365c08e0c1f01522b001d91a9cf138ca
#
_entry.id   365c08e0c1f01522b001d91a9cf138ca
#
_cell.length_a   1.000
_cell.length_b   1.000
_cell.length_c   1.000
_cell.angle_alpha   90.00
_cell.angle_beta   90.00
_cell.angle_gamma   90.00
#
_symmetry.space_group_name_H-M   'P 1'
#
loop_
_entity.id
_entity.type
_entity.pdbx_description
1 polymer ?
#
loop_
_entity_poly.entity_id
_entity_poly.type
_entity_poly.pdbx_seq_one_letter_code
_entity_poly.pdbx_strand_id
1 'polypeptide(L)'
;MIEPATLRVERIFPAPIERVWAYLVDPEKRRTWLAGGTMAAAPGGIFELRFQHTELSGEEAPEHYAAYRKTHVQTSRVVRIEPPKLLTISWGSESDAASEVTFELTPTGDGTRLVLTHRRLPDRKETVSVSSGWHAHLDVLDDVLNGRTPHGFWTNLEAVEKAYEAGIP
;
A
#
# COMPACT_ATOMS: atom_id res chain seq x y z
N MET A 1 -14.84 11.41 -22.87
CA MET A 1 -13.61 11.28 -22.07
C MET A 1 -13.92 10.57 -20.77
N ILE A 2 -13.21 9.50 -20.47
CA ILE A 2 -13.37 8.77 -19.21
C ILE A 2 -12.42 9.38 -18.19
N GLU A 3 -12.94 9.88 -17.08
CA GLU A 3 -12.09 10.41 -16.01
C GLU A 3 -11.40 9.26 -15.29
N PRO A 4 -10.11 9.41 -14.93
CA PRO A 4 -9.39 8.41 -14.14
C PRO A 4 -10.08 8.16 -12.79
N ALA A 5 -10.12 6.89 -12.39
CA ALA A 5 -10.74 6.50 -11.13
C ALA A 5 -9.86 6.86 -9.93
N THR A 6 -10.50 7.04 -8.80
CA THR A 6 -9.86 7.27 -7.50
C THR A 6 -10.31 6.19 -6.53
N LEU A 7 -9.33 5.56 -5.87
CA LEU A 7 -9.57 4.64 -4.76
C LEU A 7 -9.39 5.40 -3.45
N ARG A 8 -10.30 5.18 -2.50
CA ARG A 8 -10.16 5.68 -1.14
C ARG A 8 -10.43 4.53 -0.18
N VAL A 9 -9.46 4.26 0.70
CA VAL A 9 -9.57 3.22 1.73
C VAL A 9 -9.30 3.84 3.09
N GLU A 10 -10.12 3.51 4.07
CA GLU A 10 -9.97 4.00 5.44
C GLU A 10 -9.78 2.83 6.39
N ARG A 11 -8.84 2.97 7.32
CA ARG A 11 -8.55 1.98 8.36
C ARG A 11 -8.28 2.68 9.69
N ILE A 12 -8.65 2.03 10.79
CA ILE A 12 -8.29 2.48 12.14
C ILE A 12 -7.37 1.42 12.74
N PHE A 13 -6.17 1.84 13.12
CA PHE A 13 -5.17 0.96 13.72
C PHE A 13 -5.01 1.24 15.23
N PRO A 14 -4.86 0.21 16.06
CA PRO A 14 -4.70 0.36 17.51
C PRO A 14 -3.25 0.69 17.87
N ALA A 15 -2.71 1.77 17.31
CA ALA A 15 -1.33 2.21 17.54
C ALA A 15 -1.24 3.73 17.46
N PRO A 16 -0.30 4.34 18.21
CA PRO A 16 -0.08 5.79 18.13
C PRO A 16 0.37 6.21 16.72
N ILE A 17 0.10 7.46 16.38
CA ILE A 17 0.40 8.00 15.04
C ILE A 17 1.88 7.85 14.66
N GLU A 18 2.79 8.05 15.60
CA GLU A 18 4.23 7.91 15.37
C GLU A 18 4.61 6.48 14.99
N ARG A 19 3.95 5.50 15.58
CA ARG A 19 4.21 4.10 15.26
C ARG A 19 3.69 3.73 13.88
N VAL A 20 2.49 4.18 13.54
CA VAL A 20 1.93 3.95 12.19
C VAL A 20 2.80 4.65 11.15
N TRP A 21 3.21 5.88 11.42
CA TRP A 21 4.11 6.61 10.54
C TRP A 21 5.43 5.86 10.29
N ALA A 22 6.01 5.28 11.34
CA ALA A 22 7.24 4.50 11.22
C ALA A 22 7.07 3.32 10.24
N TYR A 23 5.90 2.68 10.21
CA TYR A 23 5.62 1.60 9.27
C TYR A 23 5.46 2.08 7.81
N LEU A 24 5.29 3.37 7.59
CA LEU A 24 5.31 3.96 6.24
C LEU A 24 6.73 4.30 5.80
N VAL A 25 7.54 4.89 6.68
CA VAL A 25 8.81 5.51 6.29
C VAL A 25 10.07 4.69 6.60
N ASP A 26 10.01 3.80 7.60
CA ASP A 26 11.15 2.94 7.93
C ASP A 26 11.17 1.71 7.00
N PRO A 27 12.22 1.52 6.19
CA PRO A 27 12.27 0.40 5.24
C PRO A 27 12.10 -0.97 5.90
N GLU A 28 12.69 -1.19 7.07
CA GLU A 28 12.61 -2.48 7.77
C GLU A 28 11.22 -2.75 8.32
N LYS A 29 10.53 -1.72 8.79
CA LYS A 29 9.13 -1.83 9.23
C LYS A 29 8.19 -1.94 8.04
N ARG A 30 8.39 -1.12 7.03
CA ARG A 30 7.54 -1.12 5.84
C ARG A 30 7.57 -2.45 5.08
N ARG A 31 8.71 -3.13 5.04
CA ARG A 31 8.80 -4.43 4.35
C ARG A 31 7.95 -5.51 4.98
N THR A 32 7.55 -5.35 6.24
CA THR A 32 6.72 -6.33 6.92
C THR A 32 5.29 -6.39 6.39
N TRP A 33 4.83 -5.34 5.71
CA TRP A 33 3.45 -5.28 5.22
C TRP A 33 3.33 -4.83 3.77
N LEU A 34 4.29 -4.11 3.24
CA LEU A 34 4.24 -3.57 1.88
C LEU A 34 5.51 -3.93 1.10
N ALA A 35 6.56 -3.17 1.30
CA ALA A 35 7.81 -3.29 0.56
C ALA A 35 8.93 -2.59 1.31
N GLY A 36 10.14 -3.12 1.21
CA GLY A 36 11.34 -2.46 1.70
C GLY A 36 11.84 -1.40 0.72
N GLY A 37 13.12 -1.10 0.78
CA GLY A 37 13.75 -0.12 -0.10
C GLY A 37 13.95 1.23 0.57
N THR A 38 14.86 2.03 0.03
CA THR A 38 15.22 3.33 0.60
C THR A 38 14.22 4.43 0.25
N MET A 39 14.14 5.44 1.10
CA MET A 39 13.32 6.62 0.86
C MET A 39 14.11 7.87 1.23
N ALA A 40 14.23 8.79 0.29
CA ALA A 40 14.71 10.13 0.60
C ALA A 40 13.52 10.96 1.09
N ALA A 41 13.52 11.31 2.37
CA ALA A 41 12.37 11.93 3.04
C ALA A 41 12.26 13.43 2.77
N ALA A 42 12.18 13.79 1.49
CA ALA A 42 12.04 15.17 1.04
C ALA A 42 11.29 15.21 -0.30
N PRO A 43 10.54 16.28 -0.60
CA PRO A 43 9.89 16.42 -1.90
C PRO A 43 10.87 16.25 -3.06
N GLY A 44 10.49 15.45 -4.06
CA GLY A 44 11.35 15.09 -5.19
C GLY A 44 12.30 13.94 -4.90
N GLY A 45 12.41 13.48 -3.66
CA GLY A 45 13.28 12.38 -3.27
C GLY A 45 12.81 11.05 -3.84
N ILE A 46 13.77 10.16 -4.13
CA ILE A 46 13.46 8.83 -4.63
C ILE A 46 12.92 7.97 -3.50
N PHE A 47 11.83 7.26 -3.78
CA PHE A 47 11.22 6.27 -2.91
C PHE A 47 11.28 4.92 -3.62
N GLU A 48 12.22 4.09 -3.23
CA GLU A 48 12.34 2.74 -3.78
C GLU A 48 11.41 1.81 -3.01
N LEU A 49 10.57 1.09 -3.73
CA LEU A 49 9.70 0.06 -3.18
C LEU A 49 10.19 -1.31 -3.67
N ARG A 50 10.80 -2.04 -2.76
CA ARG A 50 11.30 -3.39 -3.04
C ARG A 50 10.30 -4.41 -2.53
N PHE A 51 9.47 -4.89 -3.43
CA PHE A 51 8.43 -5.87 -3.11
C PHE A 51 9.00 -7.28 -3.04
N GLN A 52 8.77 -7.92 -1.92
CA GLN A 52 9.11 -9.32 -1.68
C GLN A 52 7.87 -10.00 -1.07
N HIS A 53 6.87 -10.21 -1.91
CA HIS A 53 5.55 -10.69 -1.49
C HIS A 53 5.60 -12.04 -0.76
N THR A 54 6.60 -12.86 -1.03
CA THR A 54 6.77 -14.16 -0.37
C THR A 54 7.13 -14.02 1.11
N GLU A 55 7.55 -12.84 1.55
CA GLU A 55 7.92 -12.57 2.94
C GLU A 55 6.78 -12.01 3.79
N LEU A 56 5.62 -11.69 3.17
CA LEU A 56 4.51 -11.05 3.87
C LEU A 56 3.72 -12.02 4.75
N SER A 57 3.71 -13.28 4.41
CA SER A 57 3.07 -14.34 5.18
C SER A 57 3.78 -15.66 4.90
N GLY A 58 3.44 -16.71 5.64
CA GLY A 58 4.01 -18.04 5.41
C GLY A 58 3.42 -18.79 4.22
N GLU A 59 2.51 -18.18 3.50
CA GLU A 59 1.81 -18.81 2.39
C GLU A 59 2.59 -18.71 1.09
N GLU A 60 2.65 -19.80 0.31
CA GLU A 60 3.26 -19.78 -1.02
C GLU A 60 2.30 -19.15 -2.05
N ALA A 61 2.87 -18.42 -3.00
CA ALA A 61 2.11 -17.84 -4.10
C ALA A 61 1.55 -18.94 -5.01
N PRO A 62 0.22 -18.98 -5.26
CA PRO A 62 -0.35 -19.90 -6.24
C PRO A 62 0.20 -19.64 -7.64
N GLU A 63 0.01 -20.60 -8.54
CA GLU A 63 0.56 -20.53 -9.91
C GLU A 63 0.13 -19.27 -10.65
N HIS A 64 -1.11 -18.83 -10.51
CA HIS A 64 -1.59 -17.62 -11.19
C HIS A 64 -0.99 -16.32 -10.64
N TYR A 65 -0.30 -16.37 -9.50
CA TYR A 65 0.48 -15.27 -8.94
C TYR A 65 1.99 -15.54 -8.99
N ALA A 66 2.43 -16.49 -9.82
CA ALA A 66 3.84 -16.89 -9.89
C ALA A 66 4.80 -15.74 -10.18
N ALA A 67 4.36 -14.72 -10.91
CA ALA A 67 5.16 -13.53 -11.19
C ALA A 67 5.59 -12.78 -9.94
N TYR A 68 4.82 -12.88 -8.85
CA TYR A 68 5.12 -12.22 -7.58
C TYR A 68 6.09 -13.01 -6.68
N ARG A 69 6.53 -14.18 -7.12
CA ARG A 69 7.53 -14.97 -6.38
C ARG A 69 8.92 -14.34 -6.44
N LYS A 70 9.14 -13.47 -7.42
CA LYS A 70 10.40 -12.75 -7.58
C LYS A 70 10.33 -11.37 -6.93
N THR A 71 11.48 -10.88 -6.48
CA THR A 71 11.60 -9.50 -6.01
C THR A 71 11.29 -8.54 -7.16
N HIS A 72 10.43 -7.58 -6.88
CA HIS A 72 10.09 -6.52 -7.83
C HIS A 72 10.43 -5.17 -7.22
N VAL A 73 11.17 -4.34 -7.95
CA VAL A 73 11.54 -3.00 -7.49
C VAL A 73 10.77 -1.96 -8.30
N GLN A 74 10.03 -1.12 -7.59
CA GLN A 74 9.33 0.02 -8.17
C GLN A 74 10.00 1.29 -7.68
N THR A 75 10.33 2.19 -8.60
CA THR A 75 10.87 3.50 -8.24
C THR A 75 9.74 4.53 -8.25
N SER A 76 9.48 5.11 -7.08
CA SER A 76 8.52 6.18 -6.89
C SER A 76 9.25 7.44 -6.44
N ARG A 77 8.52 8.57 -6.36
CA ARG A 77 9.07 9.80 -5.83
C ARG A 77 8.18 10.33 -4.72
N VAL A 78 8.81 10.94 -3.73
CA VAL A 78 8.08 11.66 -2.69
C VAL A 78 7.58 12.96 -3.31
N VAL A 79 6.27 13.15 -3.32
CA VAL A 79 5.63 14.37 -3.82
C VAL A 79 5.45 15.37 -2.69
N ARG A 80 5.00 14.88 -1.53
CA ARG A 80 4.77 15.69 -0.35
C ARG A 80 5.00 14.85 0.90
N ILE A 81 5.61 15.43 1.92
CA ILE A 81 5.83 14.74 3.19
C ILE A 81 5.70 15.73 4.35
N GLU A 82 4.82 15.40 5.30
CA GLU A 82 4.57 16.18 6.51
C GLU A 82 4.46 15.21 7.70
N PRO A 83 5.61 14.82 8.29
CA PRO A 83 5.61 13.87 9.40
C PRO A 83 4.83 14.40 10.61
N PRO A 84 4.10 13.57 11.32
CA PRO A 84 3.74 12.18 11.05
C PRO A 84 2.37 12.03 10.39
N LYS A 85 1.92 13.03 9.64
CA LYS A 85 0.50 13.16 9.22
C LYS A 85 0.24 12.86 7.76
N LEU A 86 1.21 13.13 6.87
CA LEU A 86 0.92 13.06 5.45
C LEU A 86 2.14 12.63 4.64
N LEU A 87 1.92 11.68 3.74
CA LEU A 87 2.90 11.24 2.75
C LEU A 87 2.19 11.04 1.42
N THR A 88 2.65 11.74 0.38
CA THR A 88 2.18 11.55 -0.99
C THR A 88 3.34 11.09 -1.85
N ILE A 89 3.15 10.01 -2.59
CA ILE A 89 4.16 9.46 -3.50
C ILE A 89 3.57 9.26 -4.89
N SER A 90 4.42 9.34 -5.92
CA SER A 90 4.05 8.89 -7.25
C SER A 90 3.99 7.36 -7.25
N TRP A 91 3.23 6.79 -8.16
CA TRP A 91 3.08 5.33 -8.23
C TRP A 91 3.27 4.82 -9.65
N GLY A 92 4.22 3.90 -9.81
CA GLY A 92 4.44 3.13 -11.04
C GLY A 92 5.31 3.80 -12.09
N SER A 93 5.17 5.07 -12.32
CA SER A 93 5.88 5.80 -13.38
C SER A 93 6.37 7.14 -12.88
N GLU A 94 7.44 7.67 -13.47
CA GLU A 94 7.96 8.99 -13.15
C GLU A 94 7.31 10.12 -14.00
N SER A 95 6.36 9.76 -14.88
CA SER A 95 5.67 10.77 -15.71
C SER A 95 4.69 11.58 -14.89
N ASP A 96 4.40 12.82 -15.35
CA ASP A 96 3.40 13.69 -14.72
C ASP A 96 1.99 13.09 -14.75
N ALA A 97 1.76 12.12 -15.62
CA ALA A 97 0.50 11.39 -15.73
C ALA A 97 0.42 10.18 -14.81
N ALA A 98 1.48 9.91 -14.04
CA ALA A 98 1.52 8.78 -13.12
C ALA A 98 0.41 8.87 -12.07
N SER A 99 -0.07 7.73 -11.61
CA SER A 99 -0.97 7.70 -10.47
C SER A 99 -0.23 8.15 -9.21
N GLU A 100 -0.99 8.52 -8.19
CA GLU A 100 -0.45 9.13 -6.98
C GLU A 100 -1.17 8.57 -5.77
N VAL A 101 -0.39 8.22 -4.74
CA VAL A 101 -0.90 7.66 -3.48
C VAL A 101 -0.65 8.64 -2.35
N THR A 102 -1.69 8.96 -1.60
CA THR A 102 -1.60 9.78 -0.39
C THR A 102 -2.00 8.98 0.82
N PHE A 103 -1.14 8.99 1.83
CA PHE A 103 -1.41 8.44 3.16
C PHE A 103 -1.65 9.58 4.12
N GLU A 104 -2.83 9.65 4.71
CA GLU A 104 -3.17 10.67 5.71
C GLU A 104 -3.43 9.99 7.04
N LEU A 105 -2.70 10.39 8.08
CA LEU A 105 -2.82 9.86 9.43
C LEU A 105 -3.42 10.90 10.36
N THR A 106 -4.42 10.49 11.13
CA THR A 106 -5.07 11.35 12.12
C THR A 106 -5.20 10.57 13.44
N PRO A 107 -4.75 11.13 14.58
CA PRO A 107 -4.98 10.48 15.87
C PRO A 107 -6.49 10.33 16.14
N THR A 108 -6.86 9.17 16.68
CA THR A 108 -8.21 8.93 17.19
C THR A 108 -8.12 8.65 18.70
N GLY A 109 -9.23 8.42 19.37
CA GLY A 109 -9.24 8.18 20.82
C GLY A 109 -8.23 7.11 21.25
N ASP A 110 -8.26 5.94 20.62
CA ASP A 110 -7.44 4.78 21.03
C ASP A 110 -6.41 4.36 19.96
N GLY A 111 -6.23 5.16 18.92
CA GLY A 111 -5.32 4.76 17.85
C GLY A 111 -5.13 5.81 16.79
N THR A 112 -4.99 5.35 15.55
CA THR A 112 -4.73 6.21 14.39
C THR A 112 -5.64 5.82 13.24
N ARG A 113 -6.26 6.81 12.63
CA ARG A 113 -7.02 6.65 11.39
C ARG A 113 -6.06 6.88 10.21
N LEU A 114 -6.03 5.92 9.31
CA LEU A 114 -5.33 6.04 8.03
C LEU A 114 -6.38 6.20 6.93
N VAL A 115 -6.20 7.22 6.10
CA VAL A 115 -6.93 7.36 4.84
C VAL A 115 -5.91 7.25 3.72
N LEU A 116 -6.06 6.22 2.89
CA LEU A 116 -5.26 6.03 1.69
C LEU A 116 -6.09 6.45 0.49
N THR A 117 -5.55 7.37 -0.30
CA THR A 117 -6.17 7.82 -1.55
C THR A 117 -5.22 7.54 -2.69
N HIS A 118 -5.65 6.72 -3.66
CA HIS A 118 -4.88 6.44 -4.86
C HIS A 118 -5.66 6.99 -6.05
N ARG A 119 -5.14 8.02 -6.68
CA ARG A 119 -5.85 8.76 -7.73
C ARG A 119 -5.16 8.61 -9.08
N ARG A 120 -5.88 8.97 -10.13
CA ARG A 120 -5.46 8.88 -11.54
C ARG A 120 -5.21 7.45 -11.98
N LEU A 121 -6.08 6.53 -11.54
CA LEU A 121 -6.06 5.16 -11.99
C LEU A 121 -6.64 5.10 -13.42
N PRO A 122 -5.88 4.58 -14.40
CA PRO A 122 -6.21 4.79 -15.82
C PRO A 122 -7.42 4.00 -16.31
N ASP A 123 -7.67 2.82 -15.77
CA ASP A 123 -8.74 1.95 -16.26
C ASP A 123 -9.29 1.04 -15.16
N ARG A 124 -10.32 0.28 -15.50
CA ARG A 124 -10.97 -0.65 -14.57
C ARG A 124 -10.01 -1.75 -14.09
N LYS A 125 -9.22 -2.30 -15.00
CA LYS A 125 -8.29 -3.39 -14.66
C LYS A 125 -7.27 -2.93 -13.62
N GLU A 126 -6.68 -1.76 -13.82
CA GLU A 126 -5.74 -1.18 -12.87
C GLU A 126 -6.43 -0.84 -11.54
N THR A 127 -7.65 -0.33 -11.59
CA THR A 127 -8.42 0.00 -10.39
C THR A 127 -8.70 -1.25 -9.56
N VAL A 128 -9.10 -2.36 -10.17
CA VAL A 128 -9.31 -3.64 -9.46
C VAL A 128 -7.99 -4.13 -8.86
N SER A 129 -6.92 -4.13 -9.64
CA SER A 129 -5.60 -4.60 -9.21
C SER A 129 -5.09 -3.81 -8.01
N VAL A 130 -5.10 -2.49 -8.11
CA VAL A 130 -4.60 -1.59 -7.05
C VAL A 130 -5.48 -1.65 -5.81
N SER A 131 -6.81 -1.67 -5.98
CA SER A 131 -7.74 -1.77 -4.86
C SER A 131 -7.53 -3.07 -4.08
N SER A 132 -7.39 -4.18 -4.79
CA SER A 132 -7.15 -5.49 -4.19
C SER A 132 -5.81 -5.53 -3.47
N GLY A 133 -4.77 -5.02 -4.11
CA GLY A 133 -3.43 -4.96 -3.53
C GLY A 133 -3.38 -4.15 -2.25
N TRP A 134 -3.92 -2.92 -2.27
CA TRP A 134 -3.93 -2.08 -1.07
C TRP A 134 -4.73 -2.71 0.06
N HIS A 135 -5.90 -3.28 -0.25
CA HIS A 135 -6.73 -3.94 0.75
C HIS A 135 -5.96 -5.08 1.43
N ALA A 136 -5.35 -5.97 0.65
CA ALA A 136 -4.60 -7.10 1.18
C ALA A 136 -3.36 -6.65 1.97
N HIS A 137 -2.62 -5.66 1.49
CA HIS A 137 -1.46 -5.13 2.20
C HIS A 137 -1.85 -4.43 3.51
N LEU A 138 -2.95 -3.68 3.52
CA LEU A 138 -3.42 -3.03 4.75
C LEU A 138 -3.92 -4.05 5.78
N ASP A 139 -4.45 -5.18 5.34
CA ASP A 139 -4.81 -6.28 6.25
C ASP A 139 -3.56 -6.87 6.92
N VAL A 140 -2.44 -6.99 6.18
CA VAL A 140 -1.16 -7.41 6.77
C VAL A 140 -0.68 -6.37 7.80
N LEU A 141 -0.77 -5.09 7.49
CA LEU A 141 -0.39 -4.02 8.42
C LEU A 141 -1.22 -4.09 9.70
N ASP A 142 -2.52 -4.34 9.57
CA ASP A 142 -3.40 -4.49 10.73
C ASP A 142 -2.93 -5.64 11.62
N ASP A 143 -2.63 -6.78 11.02
CA ASP A 143 -2.09 -7.94 11.77
C ASP A 143 -0.78 -7.59 12.48
N VAL A 144 0.15 -6.98 11.78
CA VAL A 144 1.46 -6.59 12.33
C VAL A 144 1.30 -5.61 13.50
N LEU A 145 0.47 -4.58 13.34
CA LEU A 145 0.25 -3.58 14.39
C LEU A 145 -0.49 -4.14 15.62
N ASN A 146 -1.24 -5.22 15.43
CA ASN A 146 -1.92 -5.92 16.52
C ASN A 146 -1.07 -7.05 17.13
N GLY A 147 0.16 -7.24 16.65
CA GLY A 147 1.04 -8.30 17.14
C GLY A 147 0.60 -9.70 16.71
N ARG A 148 -0.21 -9.81 15.68
CA ARG A 148 -0.66 -11.09 15.13
C ARG A 148 0.25 -11.53 13.99
N THR A 149 0.36 -12.84 13.78
CA THR A 149 0.98 -13.40 12.57
C THR A 149 0.06 -13.09 11.39
N PRO A 150 0.59 -12.50 10.31
CA PRO A 150 -0.24 -12.20 9.13
C PRO A 150 -0.93 -13.45 8.58
N HIS A 151 -2.20 -13.30 8.23
CA HIS A 151 -2.97 -14.34 7.55
C HIS A 151 -2.37 -14.58 6.14
N GLY A 152 -2.70 -15.71 5.52
CA GLY A 152 -2.22 -16.04 4.19
C GLY A 152 -2.51 -14.92 3.19
N PHE A 153 -1.47 -14.24 2.76
CA PHE A 153 -1.58 -13.07 1.87
C PHE A 153 -2.29 -13.43 0.55
N TRP A 154 -1.92 -14.54 -0.05
CA TRP A 154 -2.45 -14.93 -1.37
C TRP A 154 -3.91 -15.36 -1.32
N THR A 155 -4.29 -16.10 -0.29
CA THR A 155 -5.68 -16.49 -0.07
C THR A 155 -6.55 -15.24 0.12
N ASN A 156 -6.07 -14.29 0.92
CA ASN A 156 -6.78 -13.03 1.15
C ASN A 156 -6.84 -12.19 -0.12
N LEU A 157 -5.72 -12.05 -0.85
CA LEU A 157 -5.68 -11.31 -2.10
C LEU A 157 -6.69 -11.85 -3.11
N GLU A 158 -6.74 -13.16 -3.28
CA GLU A 158 -7.67 -13.79 -4.21
C GLU A 158 -9.14 -13.49 -3.86
N ALA A 159 -9.49 -13.61 -2.57
CA ALA A 159 -10.83 -13.32 -2.10
C ALA A 159 -11.22 -11.85 -2.29
N VAL A 160 -10.30 -10.95 -1.94
CA VAL A 160 -10.48 -9.50 -2.07
C VAL A 160 -10.59 -9.09 -3.54
N GLU A 161 -9.75 -9.67 -4.39
CA GLU A 161 -9.76 -9.40 -5.84
C GLU A 161 -11.12 -9.78 -6.45
N LYS A 162 -11.67 -10.93 -6.09
CA LYS A 162 -13.00 -11.34 -6.54
C LYS A 162 -14.07 -10.36 -6.10
N ALA A 163 -14.00 -9.86 -4.88
CA ALA A 163 -14.96 -8.89 -4.36
C ALA A 163 -14.89 -7.56 -5.11
N TYR A 164 -13.69 -7.04 -5.38
CA TYR A 164 -13.53 -5.81 -6.16
C TYR A 164 -13.91 -6.01 -7.63
N GLU A 165 -13.59 -7.15 -8.21
CA GLU A 165 -14.00 -7.52 -9.58
C GLU A 165 -15.52 -7.45 -9.75
N ALA A 166 -16.27 -7.91 -8.74
CA ALA A 166 -17.73 -7.90 -8.76
C ALA A 166 -18.30 -6.51 -8.45
N GLY A 167 -17.61 -5.69 -7.65
CA GLY A 167 -18.11 -4.41 -7.15
C GLY A 167 -17.73 -3.17 -7.97
N ILE A 168 -16.69 -3.25 -8.80
CA ILE A 168 -16.24 -2.12 -9.64
C ILE A 168 -16.87 -2.24 -11.03
N PRO A 169 -17.59 -1.19 -11.47
CA PRO A 169 -18.27 -1.20 -12.79
C PRO A 169 -17.31 -1.32 -13.97
#